data_c1e0b69c7eae3d6885bc07310aaa689e
#
_entry.id   c1e0b69c7eae3d6885bc07310aaa689e
#
_cell.length_a   1.000
_cell.length_b   1.000
_cell.length_c   1.000
_cell.angle_alpha   90.00
_cell.angle_beta   90.00
_cell.angle_gamma   90.00
#
_symmetry.space_group_name_H-M   'P 1'
#
loop_
_entity.id
_entity.type
_entity.pdbx_description
1 polymer ?
#
loop_
_entity_poly.entity_id
_entity_poly.type
_entity_poly.pdbx_seq_one_letter_code
_entity_poly.pdbx_strand_id
1 'polypeptide(L)'
;YFEAAELAAFGAKVLHPATVKPALDAGIPVTVRNTMKPEGKYSTIKPGKSSGRPVVALAMRKNVSIISVKQEDMTDQYGFLAKLFKVFGDAEVSVDLISTSEISVSISLDSSSPLAKLKKELQKLGTVDILQGRVVIAVVGDLLKRTPAVLNKVFTVLEQIEVDLVSLGANSVNLSFIVKQEDAEFAMKKLHEVFF
;
A
#
# COMPACT_ATOMS: atom_id res chain seq x y z
N TYR A 1 16.92 2.29 -2.88
CA TYR A 1 16.57 1.63 -1.60
C TYR A 1 15.11 1.86 -1.24
N PHE A 2 14.60 3.09 -1.31
CA PHE A 2 13.19 3.38 -0.96
C PHE A 2 12.21 2.59 -1.82
N GLU A 3 12.44 2.54 -3.12
CA GLU A 3 11.63 1.73 -4.06
C GLU A 3 11.67 0.23 -3.69
N ALA A 4 12.83 -0.29 -3.31
CA ALA A 4 12.99 -1.68 -2.89
C ALA A 4 12.28 -1.97 -1.56
N ALA A 5 12.29 -1.03 -0.63
CA ALA A 5 11.58 -1.15 0.64
C ALA A 5 10.05 -1.17 0.42
N GLU A 6 9.54 -0.28 -0.45
CA GLU A 6 8.12 -0.28 -0.84
C GLU A 6 7.71 -1.59 -1.51
N LEU A 7 8.49 -2.08 -2.47
CA LEU A 7 8.22 -3.38 -3.12
C LEU A 7 8.16 -4.52 -2.10
N ALA A 8 9.09 -4.54 -1.15
CA ALA A 8 9.12 -5.55 -0.10
C ALA A 8 7.90 -5.45 0.83
N ALA A 9 7.48 -4.24 1.19
CA ALA A 9 6.28 -4.01 2.02
C ALA A 9 4.99 -4.44 1.33
N PHE A 10 4.90 -4.26 0.00
CA PHE A 10 3.73 -4.65 -0.79
C PHE A 10 3.79 -6.08 -1.36
N GLY A 11 4.62 -6.95 -0.80
CA GLY A 11 4.57 -8.39 -1.04
C GLY A 11 5.45 -8.90 -2.18
N ALA A 12 6.33 -8.07 -2.75
CA ALA A 12 7.38 -8.56 -3.61
C ALA A 12 8.37 -9.39 -2.78
N LYS A 13 8.26 -10.72 -2.85
CA LYS A 13 9.07 -11.68 -2.08
C LYS A 13 10.54 -11.73 -2.52
N VAL A 14 11.11 -10.58 -2.85
CA VAL A 14 12.50 -10.46 -3.33
C VAL A 14 13.44 -10.19 -2.17
N LEU A 15 13.04 -9.32 -1.23
CA LEU A 15 13.80 -8.96 -0.04
C LEU A 15 12.85 -8.76 1.14
N HIS A 16 13.32 -9.05 2.34
CA HIS A 16 12.62 -8.66 3.55
C HIS A 16 12.93 -7.19 3.86
N PRO A 17 11.95 -6.34 4.24
CA PRO A 17 12.20 -4.92 4.54
C PRO A 17 13.35 -4.69 5.53
N ALA A 18 13.47 -5.55 6.54
CA ALA A 18 14.53 -5.48 7.55
C ALA A 18 15.95 -5.69 7.00
N THR A 19 16.11 -6.31 5.82
CA THR A 19 17.44 -6.52 5.21
C THR A 19 17.90 -5.30 4.41
N VAL A 20 16.97 -4.45 3.96
CA VAL A 20 17.28 -3.25 3.16
C VAL A 20 17.89 -2.17 4.05
N LYS A 21 17.40 -2.00 5.27
CA LYS A 21 17.82 -0.92 6.18
C LYS A 21 19.31 -0.99 6.55
N PRO A 22 19.89 -2.11 7.01
CA PRO A 22 21.32 -2.17 7.33
C PRO A 22 22.22 -1.87 6.12
N ALA A 23 21.83 -2.32 4.93
CA ALA A 23 22.59 -2.03 3.71
C ALA A 23 22.53 -0.54 3.33
N LEU A 24 21.34 0.09 3.49
CA LEU A 24 21.18 1.52 3.29
C LEU A 24 22.03 2.33 4.25
N ASP A 25 21.98 2.01 5.55
CA ASP A 25 22.71 2.71 6.61
C ASP A 25 24.24 2.62 6.41
N ALA A 26 24.72 1.48 5.88
CA ALA A 26 26.12 1.24 5.57
C ALA A 26 26.54 1.71 4.14
N GLY A 27 25.60 2.16 3.31
CA GLY A 27 25.88 2.55 1.91
C GLY A 27 26.28 1.40 1.00
N ILE A 28 25.98 0.14 1.37
CA ILE A 28 26.41 -1.08 0.67
C ILE A 28 25.40 -1.44 -0.43
N PRO A 29 25.80 -1.51 -1.72
CA PRO A 29 24.90 -1.95 -2.77
C PRO A 29 24.49 -3.42 -2.59
N VAL A 30 23.20 -3.70 -2.77
CA VAL A 30 22.62 -5.04 -2.71
C VAL A 30 22.28 -5.52 -4.12
N THR A 31 22.78 -6.70 -4.52
CA THR A 31 22.43 -7.30 -5.81
C THR A 31 21.45 -8.44 -5.62
N VAL A 32 20.42 -8.47 -6.46
CA VAL A 32 19.42 -9.54 -6.52
C VAL A 32 19.65 -10.34 -7.78
N ARG A 33 19.99 -11.64 -7.63
CA ARG A 33 20.34 -12.53 -8.73
C ARG A 33 19.46 -13.78 -8.75
N ASN A 34 19.35 -14.40 -9.90
CA ASN A 34 18.72 -15.70 -10.02
C ASN A 34 19.71 -16.80 -9.59
N THR A 35 19.36 -17.55 -8.57
CA THR A 35 20.21 -18.62 -8.01
C THR A 35 20.55 -19.71 -9.04
N MET A 36 19.63 -19.99 -9.97
CA MET A 36 19.83 -20.99 -11.05
C MET A 36 20.63 -20.46 -12.23
N LYS A 37 20.82 -19.13 -12.32
CA LYS A 37 21.58 -18.46 -13.39
C LYS A 37 22.36 -17.28 -12.80
N PRO A 38 23.39 -17.53 -11.97
CA PRO A 38 24.10 -16.50 -11.22
C PRO A 38 24.83 -15.49 -12.10
N GLU A 39 25.27 -15.91 -13.31
CA GLU A 39 25.91 -15.05 -14.30
C GLU A 39 24.92 -14.31 -15.22
N GLY A 40 23.61 -14.51 -15.00
CA GLY A 40 22.56 -13.83 -15.76
C GLY A 40 22.39 -12.35 -15.37
N LYS A 41 21.43 -11.70 -16.01
CA LYS A 41 21.04 -10.33 -15.65
C LYS A 41 20.59 -10.27 -14.19
N TYR A 42 20.98 -9.22 -13.50
CA TYR A 42 20.65 -9.00 -12.10
C TYR A 42 20.18 -7.56 -11.84
N SER A 43 19.49 -7.35 -10.74
CA SER A 43 19.09 -6.01 -10.27
C SER A 43 20.02 -5.54 -9.16
N THR A 44 20.36 -4.26 -9.18
CA THR A 44 21.18 -3.63 -8.13
C THR A 44 20.37 -2.58 -7.38
N ILE A 45 20.31 -2.71 -6.07
CA ILE A 45 19.71 -1.76 -5.14
C ILE A 45 20.86 -0.98 -4.51
N LYS A 46 20.90 0.33 -4.73
CA LYS A 46 21.97 1.21 -4.25
C LYS A 46 21.45 2.60 -3.92
N PRO A 47 22.16 3.40 -3.09
CA PRO A 47 21.89 4.83 -2.98
C PRO A 47 22.10 5.48 -4.34
N GLY A 48 21.27 6.43 -4.70
CA GLY A 48 21.48 7.15 -5.95
C GLY A 48 20.28 7.93 -6.42
N LYS A 49 20.47 8.65 -7.50
CA LYS A 49 19.40 9.37 -8.17
C LYS A 49 18.42 8.41 -8.83
N SER A 50 17.19 8.85 -8.94
CA SER A 50 16.13 8.20 -9.71
C SER A 50 16.63 7.70 -11.07
N SER A 51 16.09 6.57 -11.51
CA SER A 51 16.31 6.04 -12.86
C SER A 51 15.81 6.98 -13.99
N GLY A 52 15.14 8.07 -13.63
CA GLY A 52 14.43 8.95 -14.56
C GLY A 52 13.10 8.37 -15.05
N ARG A 53 12.76 7.14 -14.67
CA ARG A 53 11.47 6.53 -14.97
C ARG A 53 10.47 6.90 -13.88
N PRO A 54 9.31 7.45 -14.26
CA PRO A 54 8.29 7.82 -13.26
C PRO A 54 7.69 6.61 -12.55
N VAL A 55 7.62 5.45 -13.23
CA VAL A 55 7.20 4.15 -12.66
C VAL A 55 8.32 3.14 -12.89
N VAL A 56 8.75 2.47 -11.85
CA VAL A 56 9.82 1.46 -11.88
C VAL A 56 9.32 0.06 -11.56
N ALA A 57 8.20 -0.07 -10.86
CA ALA A 57 7.63 -1.35 -10.53
C ALA A 57 6.14 -1.25 -10.16
N LEU A 58 5.48 -2.39 -10.25
CA LEU A 58 4.15 -2.64 -9.73
C LEU A 58 4.24 -3.77 -8.70
N ALA A 59 3.50 -3.64 -7.61
CA ALA A 59 3.36 -4.70 -6.61
C ALA A 59 1.89 -4.92 -6.27
N MET A 60 1.56 -6.13 -5.81
CA MET A 60 0.21 -6.49 -5.44
C MET A 60 0.24 -7.34 -4.17
N ARG A 61 -0.60 -6.99 -3.19
CA ARG A 61 -0.81 -7.78 -1.97
C ARG A 61 -2.27 -8.19 -1.88
N LYS A 62 -2.49 -9.49 -1.92
CA LYS A 62 -3.80 -10.13 -1.78
C LYS A 62 -4.17 -10.28 -0.28
N ASN A 63 -5.40 -10.72 -0.01
CA ASN A 63 -5.91 -11.00 1.33
C ASN A 63 -5.91 -9.77 2.25
N VAL A 64 -6.48 -8.70 1.75
CA VAL A 64 -6.66 -7.44 2.48
C VAL A 64 -8.14 -7.26 2.85
N SER A 65 -8.39 -6.71 4.02
CA SER A 65 -9.70 -6.26 4.46
C SER A 65 -9.66 -4.77 4.74
N ILE A 66 -10.78 -4.08 4.56
CA ILE A 66 -10.95 -2.67 4.93
C ILE A 66 -11.97 -2.62 6.07
N ILE A 67 -11.63 -1.90 7.15
CA ILE A 67 -12.57 -1.50 8.18
C ILE A 67 -12.79 0.01 8.05
N SER A 68 -14.04 0.41 7.91
CA SER A 68 -14.45 1.81 7.89
C SER A 68 -15.27 2.12 9.14
N VAL A 69 -14.88 3.17 9.85
CA VAL A 69 -15.61 3.68 11.02
C VAL A 69 -16.15 5.05 10.67
N LYS A 70 -17.47 5.22 10.78
CA LYS A 70 -18.18 6.47 10.48
C LYS A 70 -18.77 7.02 11.78
N GLN A 71 -18.58 8.31 12.00
CA GLN A 71 -19.19 9.05 13.12
C GLN A 71 -19.51 10.48 12.67
N GLU A 72 -20.78 10.86 12.75
CA GLU A 72 -21.26 12.15 12.25
C GLU A 72 -20.61 13.34 13.00
N ASP A 73 -20.32 13.19 14.30
CA ASP A 73 -19.73 14.24 15.14
C ASP A 73 -18.20 14.17 15.22
N MET A 74 -17.52 13.45 14.31
CA MET A 74 -16.06 13.25 14.37
C MET A 74 -15.28 14.56 14.29
N THR A 75 -15.79 15.54 13.57
CA THR A 75 -15.15 16.84 13.30
C THR A 75 -14.91 17.64 14.59
N ASP A 76 -15.80 17.55 15.57
CA ASP A 76 -15.70 18.28 16.85
C ASP A 76 -15.12 17.45 17.99
N GLN A 77 -14.70 16.19 17.73
CA GLN A 77 -14.17 15.29 18.77
C GLN A 77 -12.65 15.23 18.77
N TYR A 78 -12.03 16.01 19.65
CA TYR A 78 -10.59 15.87 19.90
C TYR A 78 -10.23 14.45 20.36
N GLY A 79 -9.16 13.89 19.75
CA GLY A 79 -8.64 12.59 20.15
C GLY A 79 -9.41 11.38 19.61
N PHE A 80 -10.37 11.55 18.68
CA PHE A 80 -11.07 10.44 18.05
C PHE A 80 -10.10 9.42 17.41
N LEU A 81 -9.17 9.88 16.58
CA LEU A 81 -8.17 9.03 15.95
C LEU A 81 -7.29 8.30 16.99
N ALA A 82 -6.94 8.95 18.09
CA ALA A 82 -6.17 8.32 19.16
C ALA A 82 -6.94 7.15 19.80
N LYS A 83 -8.23 7.33 20.07
CA LYS A 83 -9.11 6.25 20.57
C LYS A 83 -9.24 5.11 19.56
N LEU A 84 -9.44 5.45 18.31
CA LEU A 84 -9.58 4.48 17.22
C LEU A 84 -8.30 3.64 17.07
N PHE A 85 -7.12 4.25 16.96
CA PHE A 85 -5.85 3.51 16.83
C PHE A 85 -5.48 2.73 18.08
N LYS A 86 -5.91 3.18 19.27
CA LYS A 86 -5.76 2.40 20.50
C LYS A 86 -6.43 1.02 20.39
N VAL A 87 -7.59 0.93 19.76
CA VAL A 87 -8.28 -0.37 19.55
C VAL A 87 -7.42 -1.34 18.75
N PHE A 88 -6.73 -0.87 17.71
CA PHE A 88 -5.83 -1.71 16.91
C PHE A 88 -4.57 -2.09 17.71
N GLY A 89 -4.00 -1.16 18.47
CA GLY A 89 -2.86 -1.42 19.36
C GLY A 89 -3.18 -2.45 20.44
N ASP A 90 -4.31 -2.32 21.11
CA ASP A 90 -4.77 -3.25 22.16
C ASP A 90 -5.11 -4.65 21.56
N ALA A 91 -5.41 -4.72 20.28
CA ALA A 91 -5.65 -5.97 19.55
C ALA A 91 -4.37 -6.55 18.90
N GLU A 92 -3.23 -5.88 19.04
CA GLU A 92 -1.94 -6.23 18.40
C GLU A 92 -2.05 -6.37 16.88
N VAL A 93 -2.90 -5.51 16.24
CA VAL A 93 -3.13 -5.51 14.80
C VAL A 93 -2.40 -4.35 14.15
N SER A 94 -1.54 -4.67 13.18
CA SER A 94 -0.90 -3.67 12.33
C SER A 94 -1.89 -3.11 11.32
N VAL A 95 -1.84 -1.81 11.12
CA VAL A 95 -2.60 -1.11 10.07
C VAL A 95 -1.68 -0.72 8.92
N ASP A 96 -2.20 -0.78 7.69
CA ASP A 96 -1.38 -0.54 6.50
C ASP A 96 -1.71 0.81 5.84
N LEU A 97 -2.81 0.89 5.11
CA LEU A 97 -3.27 2.12 4.47
C LEU A 97 -4.40 2.73 5.29
N ILE A 98 -4.40 4.05 5.37
CA ILE A 98 -5.38 4.82 6.12
C ILE A 98 -5.87 5.95 5.21
N SER A 99 -7.18 6.11 5.14
CA SER A 99 -7.82 7.26 4.51
C SER A 99 -8.83 7.85 5.49
N THR A 100 -8.85 9.16 5.62
CA THR A 100 -9.74 9.87 6.54
C THR A 100 -10.53 10.92 5.78
N SER A 101 -11.77 11.13 6.21
CA SER A 101 -12.61 12.27 5.86
C SER A 101 -13.05 12.98 7.15
N GLU A 102 -13.91 13.98 7.03
CA GLU A 102 -14.45 14.68 8.20
C GLU A 102 -15.32 13.80 9.10
N ILE A 103 -15.93 12.74 8.55
CA ILE A 103 -16.89 11.89 9.25
C ILE A 103 -16.55 10.39 9.21
N SER A 104 -15.43 10.01 8.60
CA SER A 104 -15.08 8.60 8.46
C SER A 104 -13.58 8.34 8.43
N VAL A 105 -13.18 7.16 8.89
CA VAL A 105 -11.83 6.63 8.78
C VAL A 105 -11.91 5.24 8.18
N SER A 106 -11.20 5.01 7.08
CA SER A 106 -11.06 3.69 6.44
C SER A 106 -9.62 3.20 6.61
N ILE A 107 -9.48 1.98 7.07
CA ILE A 107 -8.20 1.36 7.43
C ILE A 107 -8.09 0.01 6.74
N SER A 108 -7.01 -0.21 6.03
CA SER A 108 -6.70 -1.53 5.48
C SER A 108 -5.81 -2.33 6.44
N LEU A 109 -6.05 -3.64 6.49
CA LEU A 109 -5.33 -4.59 7.31
C LEU A 109 -5.32 -5.97 6.65
N ASP A 110 -4.44 -6.84 7.13
CA ASP A 110 -4.39 -8.23 6.68
C ASP A 110 -5.70 -8.97 7.03
N SER A 111 -6.19 -9.83 6.12
CA SER A 111 -7.42 -10.59 6.33
C SER A 111 -7.34 -11.62 7.46
N SER A 112 -6.13 -11.95 7.93
CA SER A 112 -5.92 -12.81 9.12
C SER A 112 -6.22 -12.10 10.44
N SER A 113 -6.41 -10.78 10.42
CA SER A 113 -6.72 -9.97 11.59
C SER A 113 -8.04 -10.38 12.24
N PRO A 114 -8.19 -10.20 13.57
CA PRO A 114 -9.40 -10.61 14.30
C PRO A 114 -10.56 -9.63 14.07
N LEU A 115 -11.13 -9.62 12.85
CA LEU A 115 -12.13 -8.66 12.38
C LEU A 115 -13.35 -8.56 13.28
N ALA A 116 -13.85 -9.69 13.82
CA ALA A 116 -15.01 -9.71 14.71
C ALA A 116 -14.75 -8.99 16.03
N LYS A 117 -13.55 -9.18 16.61
CA LYS A 117 -13.12 -8.48 17.83
C LYS A 117 -12.97 -6.98 17.57
N LEU A 118 -12.29 -6.62 16.48
CA LEU A 118 -12.12 -5.22 16.08
C LEU A 118 -13.47 -4.54 15.84
N LYS A 119 -14.38 -5.18 15.10
CA LYS A 119 -15.71 -4.63 14.85
C LYS A 119 -16.44 -4.30 16.14
N LYS A 120 -16.47 -5.23 17.11
CA LYS A 120 -17.14 -5.03 18.40
C LYS A 120 -16.59 -3.83 19.17
N GLU A 121 -15.27 -3.67 19.21
CA GLU A 121 -14.66 -2.54 19.93
C GLU A 121 -14.84 -1.21 19.18
N LEU A 122 -14.70 -1.21 17.87
CA LEU A 122 -14.87 -0.03 17.03
C LEU A 122 -16.33 0.45 16.97
N GLN A 123 -17.31 -0.46 17.12
CA GLN A 123 -18.73 -0.08 17.22
C GLN A 123 -19.06 0.79 18.43
N LYS A 124 -18.18 0.84 19.43
CA LYS A 124 -18.31 1.78 20.55
C LYS A 124 -17.94 3.21 20.18
N LEU A 125 -17.28 3.39 19.03
CA LEU A 125 -16.81 4.69 18.52
C LEU A 125 -17.65 5.21 17.35
N GLY A 126 -18.40 4.34 16.66
CA GLY A 126 -19.23 4.73 15.52
C GLY A 126 -19.78 3.53 14.76
N THR A 127 -20.39 3.81 13.62
CA THR A 127 -20.87 2.76 12.69
C THR A 127 -19.70 2.12 11.97
N VAL A 128 -19.66 0.79 11.92
CA VAL A 128 -18.53 0.00 11.38
C VAL A 128 -18.96 -0.82 10.19
N ASP A 129 -18.34 -0.56 9.05
CA ASP A 129 -18.44 -1.37 7.84
C ASP A 129 -17.15 -2.16 7.62
N ILE A 130 -17.24 -3.38 7.09
CA ILE A 130 -16.09 -4.23 6.77
C ILE A 130 -16.22 -4.74 5.34
N LEU A 131 -15.19 -4.50 4.53
CA LEU A 131 -15.04 -5.06 3.20
C LEU A 131 -13.91 -6.09 3.21
N GLN A 132 -14.20 -7.31 2.78
CA GLN A 132 -13.23 -8.41 2.66
C GLN A 132 -12.97 -8.74 1.19
N GLY A 133 -11.99 -9.61 0.91
CA GLY A 133 -11.64 -9.99 -0.46
C GLY A 133 -11.10 -8.81 -1.25
N ARG A 134 -10.22 -8.03 -0.66
CA ARG A 134 -9.58 -6.86 -1.27
C ARG A 134 -8.12 -7.13 -1.58
N VAL A 135 -7.60 -6.33 -2.50
CA VAL A 135 -6.22 -6.38 -2.95
C VAL A 135 -5.67 -4.97 -3.00
N VAL A 136 -4.50 -4.76 -2.39
CA VAL A 136 -3.73 -3.53 -2.58
C VAL A 136 -2.89 -3.68 -3.82
N ILE A 137 -2.93 -2.68 -4.69
CA ILE A 137 -2.00 -2.52 -5.82
C ILE A 137 -1.17 -1.28 -5.55
N ALA A 138 0.15 -1.41 -5.66
CA ALA A 138 1.09 -0.32 -5.49
C ALA A 138 1.82 -0.04 -6.81
N VAL A 139 1.78 1.19 -7.24
CA VAL A 139 2.59 1.75 -8.33
C VAL A 139 3.79 2.43 -7.68
N VAL A 140 4.99 1.94 -7.96
CA VAL A 140 6.22 2.39 -7.31
C VAL A 140 7.10 3.15 -8.30
N GLY A 141 7.57 4.33 -7.92
CA GLY A 141 8.48 5.15 -8.71
C GLY A 141 8.75 6.51 -8.08
N ASP A 142 9.97 7.01 -8.25
CA ASP A 142 10.48 8.20 -7.55
C ASP A 142 9.86 9.54 -8.03
N LEU A 143 9.25 9.56 -9.21
CA LEU A 143 8.71 10.78 -9.81
C LEU A 143 7.17 10.85 -9.82
N LEU A 144 6.49 9.96 -9.12
CA LEU A 144 5.02 9.86 -9.17
C LEU A 144 4.31 11.18 -8.89
N LYS A 145 4.68 11.86 -7.80
CA LYS A 145 4.08 13.15 -7.43
C LYS A 145 4.39 14.30 -8.40
N ARG A 146 5.53 14.21 -9.11
CA ARG A 146 5.98 15.25 -10.03
C ARG A 146 5.57 15.01 -11.48
N THR A 147 4.87 13.89 -11.74
CA THR A 147 4.45 13.49 -13.08
C THR A 147 2.93 13.26 -13.13
N PRO A 148 2.11 14.32 -13.17
CA PRO A 148 0.64 14.19 -13.22
C PRO A 148 0.13 13.25 -14.30
N ALA A 149 0.85 13.13 -15.42
CA ALA A 149 0.53 12.20 -16.50
C ALA A 149 0.53 10.73 -16.04
N VAL A 150 1.30 10.35 -15.01
CA VAL A 150 1.27 9.00 -14.44
C VAL A 150 -0.05 8.75 -13.74
N LEU A 151 -0.52 9.70 -12.94
CA LEU A 151 -1.80 9.59 -12.25
C LEU A 151 -2.94 9.46 -13.26
N ASN A 152 -2.93 10.28 -14.31
CA ASN A 152 -3.91 10.18 -15.38
C ASN A 152 -3.93 8.78 -16.00
N LYS A 153 -2.77 8.24 -16.38
CA LYS A 153 -2.66 6.88 -16.93
C LYS A 153 -3.19 5.81 -15.97
N VAL A 154 -2.86 5.90 -14.68
CA VAL A 154 -3.34 4.94 -13.68
C VAL A 154 -4.87 5.01 -13.59
N PHE A 155 -5.46 6.19 -13.44
CA PHE A 155 -6.91 6.33 -13.31
C PHE A 155 -7.66 6.04 -14.61
N THR A 156 -7.06 6.24 -15.78
CA THR A 156 -7.62 5.76 -17.05
C THR A 156 -7.72 4.24 -17.10
N VAL A 157 -6.70 3.53 -16.61
CA VAL A 157 -6.76 2.06 -16.50
C VAL A 157 -7.86 1.60 -15.54
N LEU A 158 -8.10 2.37 -14.48
CA LEU A 158 -9.08 2.06 -13.44
C LEU A 158 -10.48 2.59 -13.73
N GLU A 159 -10.73 3.15 -14.93
CA GLU A 159 -11.99 3.80 -15.30
C GLU A 159 -13.24 2.94 -15.06
N GLN A 160 -13.12 1.61 -15.22
CA GLN A 160 -14.22 0.66 -15.04
C GLN A 160 -14.07 -0.20 -13.77
N ILE A 161 -13.12 0.13 -12.90
CA ILE A 161 -12.81 -0.64 -11.71
C ILE A 161 -13.20 0.20 -10.48
N GLU A 162 -13.99 -0.39 -9.60
CA GLU A 162 -14.32 0.23 -8.32
C GLU A 162 -13.08 0.29 -7.42
N VAL A 163 -12.72 1.49 -6.97
CA VAL A 163 -11.58 1.73 -6.09
C VAL A 163 -12.09 2.10 -4.70
N ASP A 164 -11.84 1.25 -3.72
CA ASP A 164 -12.31 1.44 -2.35
C ASP A 164 -11.47 2.46 -1.57
N LEU A 165 -10.15 2.54 -1.85
CA LEU A 165 -9.23 3.43 -1.14
C LEU A 165 -8.05 3.78 -2.03
N VAL A 166 -7.61 5.03 -1.94
CA VAL A 166 -6.39 5.53 -2.59
C VAL A 166 -5.48 6.16 -1.54
N SER A 167 -4.21 5.83 -1.57
CA SER A 167 -3.17 6.47 -0.78
C SER A 167 -2.10 7.03 -1.70
N LEU A 168 -2.00 8.35 -1.72
CA LEU A 168 -0.98 9.09 -2.45
C LEU A 168 -0.42 10.18 -1.52
N GLY A 169 0.88 10.26 -1.43
CA GLY A 169 1.47 11.38 -0.71
C GLY A 169 2.04 11.02 0.66
N ALA A 170 1.74 9.86 1.21
CA ALA A 170 2.34 9.38 2.44
C ALA A 170 3.87 9.27 2.32
N ASN A 171 4.34 8.86 1.14
CA ASN A 171 5.75 8.98 0.75
C ASN A 171 5.89 9.55 -0.68
N SER A 172 7.13 9.70 -1.19
CA SER A 172 7.37 10.27 -2.51
C SER A 172 7.36 9.25 -3.64
N VAL A 173 7.42 7.96 -3.32
CA VAL A 173 7.70 6.89 -4.29
C VAL A 173 6.56 5.90 -4.49
N ASN A 174 5.40 6.13 -3.87
CA ASN A 174 4.30 5.18 -3.89
C ASN A 174 2.95 5.86 -4.15
N LEU A 175 2.16 5.23 -5.03
CA LEU A 175 0.72 5.39 -5.17
C LEU A 175 0.11 4.01 -4.94
N SER A 176 -0.70 3.88 -3.90
CA SER A 176 -1.42 2.64 -3.60
C SER A 176 -2.92 2.83 -3.74
N PHE A 177 -3.60 1.81 -4.21
CA PHE A 177 -5.05 1.77 -4.24
C PHE A 177 -5.56 0.36 -3.95
N ILE A 178 -6.80 0.28 -3.49
CA ILE A 178 -7.44 -0.99 -3.11
C ILE A 178 -8.61 -1.22 -4.05
N VAL A 179 -8.66 -2.43 -4.59
CA VAL A 179 -9.71 -2.91 -5.48
C VAL A 179 -10.25 -4.26 -5.02
N LYS A 180 -11.36 -4.71 -5.60
CA LYS A 180 -11.87 -6.05 -5.41
C LYS A 180 -10.87 -7.08 -5.93
N GLN A 181 -10.84 -8.26 -5.31
CA GLN A 181 -9.93 -9.34 -5.69
C GLN A 181 -10.16 -9.81 -7.14
N GLU A 182 -11.41 -9.79 -7.61
CA GLU A 182 -11.77 -10.18 -8.98
C GLU A 182 -11.18 -9.25 -10.04
N ASP A 183 -11.02 -7.96 -9.74
CA ASP A 183 -10.51 -6.94 -10.67
C ASP A 183 -8.98 -6.81 -10.64
N ALA A 184 -8.34 -7.35 -9.60
CA ALA A 184 -6.93 -7.06 -9.32
C ALA A 184 -5.97 -7.55 -10.42
N GLU A 185 -6.20 -8.73 -10.99
CA GLU A 185 -5.33 -9.29 -12.03
C GLU A 185 -5.50 -8.52 -13.35
N PHE A 186 -6.72 -8.13 -13.68
CA PHE A 186 -6.99 -7.26 -14.84
C PHE A 186 -6.30 -5.91 -14.68
N ALA A 187 -6.47 -5.24 -13.53
CA ALA A 187 -5.83 -3.96 -13.23
C ALA A 187 -4.31 -4.04 -13.34
N MET A 188 -3.69 -5.07 -12.73
CA MET A 188 -2.25 -5.29 -12.78
C MET A 188 -1.75 -5.47 -14.21
N LYS A 189 -2.43 -6.29 -15.01
CA LYS A 189 -2.06 -6.52 -16.42
C LYS A 189 -2.12 -5.23 -17.23
N LYS A 190 -3.21 -4.46 -17.08
CA LYS A 190 -3.40 -3.19 -17.80
C LYS A 190 -2.39 -2.13 -17.38
N LEU A 191 -2.10 -2.01 -16.10
CA LEU A 191 -1.04 -1.10 -15.62
C LEU A 191 0.33 -1.50 -16.15
N HIS A 192 0.62 -2.80 -16.20
CA HIS A 192 1.87 -3.30 -16.77
C HIS A 192 1.99 -2.96 -18.27
N GLU A 193 0.94 -3.16 -19.07
CA GLU A 193 0.92 -2.79 -20.48
C GLU A 193 1.14 -1.29 -20.74
N VAL A 194 0.71 -0.44 -19.79
CA VAL A 194 0.83 1.02 -19.92
C VAL A 194 2.21 1.56 -19.51
N PHE A 195 2.89 0.88 -18.59
CA PHE A 195 4.15 1.39 -18.01
C PHE A 195 5.40 0.62 -18.43
N PHE A 196 5.26 -0.58 -18.96
CA PHE A 196 6.37 -1.47 -19.34
C PHE A 196 6.21 -2.09 -20.73
#